data_8d193c3688fa36d7bf101b0d2bf40d48
#
_entry.id   8d193c3688fa36d7bf101b0d2bf40d48
#
_cell.length_a   1.000
_cell.length_b   1.000
_cell.length_c   1.000
_cell.angle_alpha   90.00
_cell.angle_beta   90.00
_cell.angle_gamma   90.00
#
_symmetry.space_group_name_H-M   'P 1'
#
loop_
_entity.id
_entity.type
_entity.pdbx_description
1 polymer ?
#
loop_
_entity_poly.entity_id
_entity_poly.type
_entity_poly.pdbx_seq_one_letter_code
_entity_poly.pdbx_strand_id
1 'polypeptide(L)'
;MNLNPFRWFSGKKQPENSYKDAIAEEKAIEMLFGGYGIPTTSGMVVNEQTAMRISVVYRCVSLLAGTISSLPFEVYRKNGNTSELADDHPVYELLHDEPNPLMTANTFWKNFLWWALMRGNGYGIIQRSALGAPLGVGLVKPTSMTTDLSQDKTRLIYQITLATGEVRRFDQSDVLHYPFIGWDGKAGRSPLDCAREAIGLAAAAQEFNERFFSQGNAADIAMEFPGNINDDQMKRILDVYVRNRSGIEKQRLPLISTGGGKIHRLDFDAEKSQLVDARNFQVEDICRFYGVPPHMVGHTSKSTSWGSGIEEQTLGFVKFTLRDILKGNEQEVNRKLLRRKATSKFRHYCKFNLDALLRADSKGRSEFYKAAVGGTQSPGFMTVNEVRALENLPPLDGGDILFVPVPAAVPEKKEAPDAE
;
A
#
# COMPACT_ATOMS: atom_id res chain seq x y z
N MET A 1 -16.96 33.21 -15.63
CA MET A 1 -16.52 33.35 -14.23
C MET A 1 -15.63 32.15 -13.93
N ASN A 2 -14.29 32.37 -13.91
CA ASN A 2 -13.33 31.33 -13.61
C ASN A 2 -13.38 31.03 -12.09
N LEU A 3 -14.09 29.99 -11.70
CA LEU A 3 -14.10 29.47 -10.35
C LEU A 3 -12.90 28.55 -10.17
N ASN A 4 -11.77 29.11 -9.72
CA ASN A 4 -10.64 28.34 -9.25
C ASN A 4 -11.05 27.62 -7.95
N PRO A 5 -11.23 26.28 -7.91
CA PRO A 5 -11.76 25.56 -6.75
C PRO A 5 -10.83 25.57 -5.54
N PHE A 6 -9.56 25.98 -5.72
CA PHE A 6 -8.56 26.09 -4.62
C PHE A 6 -8.45 27.48 -4.00
N ARG A 7 -9.38 28.39 -4.27
CA ARG A 7 -9.45 29.70 -3.61
C ARG A 7 -9.59 29.62 -2.07
N TRP A 8 -9.79 28.45 -1.55
CA TRP A 8 -9.78 28.16 -0.11
C TRP A 8 -8.39 28.25 0.54
N PHE A 9 -7.33 28.02 -0.24
CA PHE A 9 -5.95 28.18 0.21
C PHE A 9 -5.38 29.57 -0.10
N SER A 10 -6.07 30.38 -0.87
CA SER A 10 -5.64 31.73 -1.25
C SER A 10 -6.44 32.82 -0.53
N GLY A 11 -6.50 32.74 0.78
CA GLY A 11 -6.90 33.89 1.60
C GLY A 11 -5.74 34.84 1.78
N LYS A 12 -5.72 35.96 1.01
CA LYS A 12 -4.73 37.05 0.91
C LYS A 12 -3.44 36.62 0.18
N LYS A 13 -3.05 37.42 -0.84
CA LYS A 13 -1.73 37.35 -1.48
C LYS A 13 -0.66 37.35 -0.40
N GLN A 14 -0.10 36.21 -0.10
CA GLN A 14 1.16 36.13 0.65
C GLN A 14 2.29 36.49 -0.29
N PRO A 15 3.31 37.22 0.15
CA PRO A 15 4.50 37.46 -0.64
C PRO A 15 5.16 36.12 -1.01
N GLU A 16 5.66 36.01 -2.23
CA GLU A 16 6.30 34.80 -2.79
C GLU A 16 7.42 34.19 -1.93
N ASN A 17 7.96 34.95 -1.01
CA ASN A 17 9.01 34.53 -0.07
C ASN A 17 8.46 33.63 1.07
N SER A 18 7.19 33.78 1.47
CA SER A 18 6.66 33.04 2.64
C SER A 18 6.54 31.52 2.40
N TYR A 19 6.42 31.06 1.16
CA TYR A 19 6.36 29.65 0.83
C TYR A 19 7.74 28.99 0.87
N LYS A 20 8.76 29.71 0.42
CA LYS A 20 10.16 29.24 0.48
C LYS A 20 10.67 29.23 1.93
N ASP A 21 10.26 30.23 2.71
CA ASP A 21 10.63 30.34 4.13
C ASP A 21 9.95 29.26 4.96
N ALA A 22 8.67 28.94 4.68
CA ALA A 22 7.96 27.84 5.32
C ALA A 22 8.56 26.44 5.01
N ILE A 23 9.00 26.22 3.75
CA ILE A 23 9.72 25.00 3.38
C ILE A 23 11.11 24.95 4.02
N ALA A 24 11.79 26.08 4.17
CA ALA A 24 13.08 26.15 4.81
C ALA A 24 12.97 25.93 6.33
N GLU A 25 11.91 26.46 6.97
CA GLU A 25 11.60 26.20 8.38
C GLU A 25 11.19 24.73 8.62
N GLU A 26 10.36 24.15 7.76
CA GLU A 26 9.99 22.74 7.85
C GLU A 26 11.23 21.82 7.72
N LYS A 27 12.13 22.14 6.79
CA LYS A 27 13.42 21.43 6.64
C LYS A 27 14.36 21.67 7.82
N ALA A 28 14.40 22.88 8.38
CA ALA A 28 15.23 23.20 9.54
C ALA A 28 14.73 22.51 10.80
N ILE A 29 13.42 22.44 11.00
CA ILE A 29 12.77 21.70 12.08
C ILE A 29 13.00 20.19 11.89
N GLU A 30 12.91 19.68 10.66
CA GLU A 30 13.19 18.28 10.32
C GLU A 30 14.68 17.94 10.55
N MET A 31 15.61 18.86 10.27
CA MET A 31 17.04 18.70 10.57
C MET A 31 17.37 18.80 12.08
N LEU A 32 16.70 19.68 12.82
CA LEU A 32 16.95 19.92 14.24
C LEU A 32 16.33 18.85 15.16
N PHE A 33 15.18 18.33 14.79
CA PHE A 33 14.44 17.36 15.61
C PHE A 33 14.40 15.94 15.03
N GLY A 34 15.14 15.71 13.94
CA GLY A 34 15.39 14.38 13.36
C GLY A 34 14.13 13.53 13.22
N GLY A 35 13.10 14.05 12.55
CA GLY A 35 11.81 13.40 12.34
C GLY A 35 11.28 12.73 13.62
N TYR A 36 10.16 13.16 14.17
CA TYR A 36 9.52 12.62 15.37
C TYR A 36 9.33 11.08 15.27
N GLY A 37 10.38 10.34 15.59
CA GLY A 37 10.33 8.88 15.72
C GLY A 37 10.64 8.51 17.16
N ILE A 38 9.89 7.58 17.71
CA ILE A 38 10.22 6.98 18.99
C ILE A 38 11.36 5.99 18.75
N PRO A 39 12.47 6.06 19.50
CA PRO A 39 13.54 5.09 19.38
C PRO A 39 13.04 3.70 19.74
N THR A 40 13.46 2.70 18.98
CA THR A 40 13.20 1.28 19.23
C THR A 40 14.16 0.73 20.27
N THR A 41 13.90 -0.48 20.77
CA THR A 41 14.83 -1.22 21.65
C THR A 41 16.20 -1.41 21.01
N SER A 42 16.26 -1.50 19.68
CA SER A 42 17.52 -1.55 18.91
C SER A 42 18.24 -0.20 18.78
N GLY A 43 17.70 0.90 19.35
CA GLY A 43 18.26 2.25 19.28
C GLY A 43 17.96 3.00 17.97
N MET A 44 17.26 2.37 17.03
CA MET A 44 16.91 2.97 15.75
C MET A 44 15.66 3.84 15.87
N VAL A 45 15.68 5.01 15.23
CA VAL A 45 14.50 5.88 15.13
C VAL A 45 13.68 5.46 13.91
N VAL A 46 12.43 5.05 14.16
CA VAL A 46 11.50 4.62 13.11
C VAL A 46 10.44 5.70 12.89
N ASN A 47 10.46 6.26 11.69
CA ASN A 47 9.46 7.18 11.13
C ASN A 47 9.18 6.77 9.68
N GLU A 48 8.32 7.50 8.96
CA GLU A 48 7.95 7.17 7.59
C GLU A 48 9.16 7.13 6.65
N GLN A 49 10.08 8.08 6.81
CA GLN A 49 11.25 8.17 5.95
C GLN A 49 12.22 7.03 6.19
N THR A 50 12.52 6.72 7.47
CA THR A 50 13.43 5.62 7.82
C THR A 50 12.83 4.27 7.49
N ALA A 51 11.51 4.08 7.73
CA ALA A 51 10.81 2.86 7.38
C ALA A 51 10.78 2.58 5.88
N MET A 52 10.57 3.62 5.06
CA MET A 52 10.56 3.49 3.60
C MET A 52 11.93 3.17 2.97
N ARG A 53 13.03 3.30 3.74
CA ARG A 53 14.36 2.82 3.32
C ARG A 53 14.49 1.29 3.44
N ILE A 54 13.64 0.66 4.24
CA ILE A 54 13.59 -0.79 4.36
C ILE A 54 12.80 -1.35 3.17
N SER A 55 13.49 -2.09 2.30
CA SER A 55 12.94 -2.55 1.01
C SER A 55 11.61 -3.29 1.13
N VAL A 56 11.45 -4.10 2.17
CA VAL A 56 10.22 -4.87 2.43
C VAL A 56 9.06 -3.96 2.79
N VAL A 57 9.26 -2.95 3.64
CA VAL A 57 8.22 -1.96 3.98
C VAL A 57 7.80 -1.21 2.74
N TYR A 58 8.79 -0.67 1.99
CA TYR A 58 8.54 0.01 0.73
C TYR A 58 7.71 -0.85 -0.23
N ARG A 59 8.10 -2.13 -0.39
CA ARG A 59 7.41 -3.03 -1.31
C ARG A 59 6.00 -3.38 -0.84
N CYS A 60 5.78 -3.68 0.45
CA CYS A 60 4.45 -3.97 1.00
C CYS A 60 3.49 -2.79 0.79
N VAL A 61 3.91 -1.58 1.17
CA VAL A 61 3.09 -0.37 1.05
C VAL A 61 2.82 -0.02 -0.41
N SER A 62 3.86 -0.08 -1.26
CA SER A 62 3.74 0.20 -2.69
C SER A 62 2.84 -0.82 -3.41
N LEU A 63 2.93 -2.09 -3.03
CA LEU A 63 2.09 -3.15 -3.59
C LEU A 63 0.62 -2.91 -3.24
N LEU A 64 0.30 -2.72 -1.95
CA LEU A 64 -1.07 -2.51 -1.51
C LEU A 64 -1.69 -1.23 -2.11
N ALA A 65 -1.01 -0.10 -1.93
CA ALA A 65 -1.50 1.17 -2.44
C ALA A 65 -1.57 1.20 -3.97
N GLY A 66 -0.57 0.63 -4.65
CA GLY A 66 -0.51 0.55 -6.11
C GLY A 66 -1.58 -0.36 -6.69
N THR A 67 -1.74 -1.56 -6.14
CA THR A 67 -2.76 -2.51 -6.60
C THR A 67 -4.17 -1.93 -6.43
N ILE A 68 -4.50 -1.40 -5.26
CA ILE A 68 -5.83 -0.84 -5.01
C ILE A 68 -6.09 0.39 -5.88
N SER A 69 -5.13 1.31 -6.00
CA SER A 69 -5.30 2.52 -6.81
C SER A 69 -5.38 2.27 -8.32
N SER A 70 -4.94 1.09 -8.79
CA SER A 70 -5.05 0.70 -10.19
C SER A 70 -6.40 0.06 -10.55
N LEU A 71 -7.21 -0.30 -9.54
CA LEU A 71 -8.55 -0.83 -9.77
C LEU A 71 -9.51 0.28 -10.16
N PRO A 72 -10.34 0.11 -11.20
CA PRO A 72 -11.40 1.05 -11.50
C PRO A 72 -12.36 1.19 -10.32
N PHE A 73 -12.56 2.43 -9.85
CA PHE A 73 -13.51 2.72 -8.79
C PHE A 73 -14.77 3.33 -9.41
N GLU A 74 -15.77 2.51 -9.61
CA GLU A 74 -16.91 2.77 -10.46
C GLU A 74 -18.17 3.06 -9.63
N VAL A 75 -19.09 3.87 -10.22
CA VAL A 75 -20.41 4.16 -9.65
C VAL A 75 -21.46 3.36 -10.40
N TYR A 76 -22.33 2.73 -9.66
CA TYR A 76 -23.44 1.92 -10.19
C TYR A 76 -24.80 2.49 -9.78
N ARG A 77 -25.75 2.41 -10.68
CA ARG A 77 -27.16 2.70 -10.46
C ARG A 77 -27.93 1.39 -10.24
N LYS A 78 -28.54 1.24 -9.06
CA LYS A 78 -29.36 0.07 -8.77
C LYS A 78 -30.77 0.28 -9.30
N ASN A 79 -31.22 -0.62 -10.20
CA ASN A 79 -32.55 -0.66 -10.75
C ASN A 79 -33.20 -2.02 -10.42
N GLY A 80 -34.04 -2.06 -9.38
CA GLY A 80 -34.58 -3.33 -8.90
C GLY A 80 -33.51 -4.31 -8.45
N ASN A 81 -33.39 -5.43 -9.13
CA ASN A 81 -32.40 -6.47 -8.87
C ASN A 81 -31.13 -6.35 -9.73
N THR A 82 -31.13 -5.48 -10.74
CA THR A 82 -29.98 -5.23 -11.62
C THR A 82 -29.20 -4.00 -11.20
N SER A 83 -27.98 -3.90 -11.64
CA SER A 83 -27.10 -2.74 -11.43
C SER A 83 -26.42 -2.40 -12.73
N GLU A 84 -26.50 -1.14 -13.11
CA GLU A 84 -25.93 -0.58 -14.33
C GLU A 84 -24.83 0.41 -13.98
N LEU A 85 -23.78 0.49 -14.79
CA LEU A 85 -22.74 1.50 -14.67
C LEU A 85 -23.37 2.90 -14.83
N ALA A 86 -23.05 3.81 -13.94
CA ALA A 86 -23.57 5.17 -13.92
C ALA A 86 -22.41 6.16 -14.17
N ASP A 87 -21.85 6.11 -15.36
CA ASP A 87 -20.78 6.99 -15.84
C ASP A 87 -21.25 8.45 -15.99
N ASP A 88 -22.57 8.66 -16.17
CA ASP A 88 -23.22 9.96 -16.18
C ASP A 88 -23.32 10.65 -14.81
N HIS A 89 -22.99 9.93 -13.72
CA HIS A 89 -23.10 10.48 -12.37
C HIS A 89 -21.88 11.35 -12.01
N PRO A 90 -22.06 12.60 -11.49
CA PRO A 90 -20.94 13.52 -11.21
C PRO A 90 -19.86 12.96 -10.28
N VAL A 91 -20.21 12.01 -9.42
CA VAL A 91 -19.24 11.34 -8.52
C VAL A 91 -18.39 10.32 -9.28
N TYR A 92 -18.82 9.82 -10.44
CA TYR A 92 -18.04 8.88 -11.24
C TYR A 92 -16.70 9.52 -11.65
N GLU A 93 -16.72 10.71 -12.23
CA GLU A 93 -15.52 11.46 -12.61
C GLU A 93 -14.57 11.66 -11.41
N LEU A 94 -15.11 12.01 -10.23
CA LEU A 94 -14.32 12.22 -9.02
C LEU A 94 -13.64 10.93 -8.51
N LEU A 95 -14.25 9.77 -8.69
CA LEU A 95 -13.71 8.51 -8.21
C LEU A 95 -12.78 7.84 -9.23
N HIS A 96 -13.13 7.96 -10.51
CA HIS A 96 -12.49 7.23 -11.60
C HIS A 96 -11.39 8.03 -12.30
N ASP A 97 -11.63 9.32 -12.54
CA ASP A 97 -10.74 10.13 -13.38
C ASP A 97 -9.97 11.18 -12.60
N GLU A 98 -10.65 12.19 -12.04
CA GLU A 98 -10.03 13.38 -11.47
C GLU A 98 -10.73 13.84 -10.16
N PRO A 99 -10.28 13.39 -8.98
CA PRO A 99 -10.81 13.84 -7.69
C PRO A 99 -10.63 15.33 -7.45
N ASN A 100 -9.61 15.93 -8.04
CA ASN A 100 -9.28 17.35 -7.94
C ASN A 100 -8.32 17.75 -9.07
N PRO A 101 -8.21 19.06 -9.44
CA PRO A 101 -7.38 19.54 -10.53
C PRO A 101 -5.86 19.32 -10.38
N LEU A 102 -5.39 18.81 -9.25
CA LEU A 102 -3.96 18.61 -8.99
C LEU A 102 -3.49 17.19 -9.27
N MET A 103 -4.40 16.21 -9.26
CA MET A 103 -4.01 14.81 -9.37
C MET A 103 -5.11 13.93 -9.94
N THR A 104 -4.70 12.91 -10.67
CA THR A 104 -5.59 11.86 -11.17
C THR A 104 -6.11 10.98 -10.02
N ALA A 105 -7.19 10.24 -10.26
CA ALA A 105 -7.76 9.31 -9.28
C ALA A 105 -6.74 8.27 -8.79
N ASN A 106 -5.94 7.69 -9.70
CA ASN A 106 -4.86 6.76 -9.32
C ASN A 106 -3.88 7.38 -8.33
N THR A 107 -3.43 8.62 -8.62
CA THR A 107 -2.48 9.33 -7.74
C THR A 107 -3.12 9.66 -6.39
N PHE A 108 -4.37 10.10 -6.38
CA PHE A 108 -5.11 10.40 -5.16
C PHE A 108 -5.26 9.16 -4.28
N TRP A 109 -5.83 8.08 -4.81
CA TRP A 109 -6.08 6.85 -4.05
C TRP A 109 -4.78 6.20 -3.58
N LYS A 110 -3.72 6.23 -4.40
CA LYS A 110 -2.40 5.74 -4.01
C LYS A 110 -1.85 6.48 -2.78
N ASN A 111 -1.90 7.80 -2.77
CA ASN A 111 -1.41 8.60 -1.65
C ASN A 111 -2.34 8.52 -0.43
N PHE A 112 -3.65 8.48 -0.64
CA PHE A 112 -4.64 8.31 0.42
C PHE A 112 -4.43 6.99 1.18
N LEU A 113 -4.25 5.91 0.44
CA LEU A 113 -3.96 4.58 1.00
C LEU A 113 -2.55 4.50 1.59
N TRP A 114 -1.57 5.15 0.96
CA TRP A 114 -0.22 5.23 1.52
C TRP A 114 -0.23 5.81 2.94
N TRP A 115 -0.97 6.90 3.15
CA TRP A 115 -1.14 7.49 4.47
C TRP A 115 -1.85 6.55 5.45
N ALA A 116 -2.89 5.86 5.00
CA ALA A 116 -3.58 4.88 5.82
C ALA A 116 -2.67 3.72 6.23
N LEU A 117 -1.83 3.21 5.30
CA LEU A 117 -0.89 2.12 5.55
C LEU A 117 0.31 2.54 6.42
N MET A 118 0.70 3.81 6.39
CA MET A 118 1.80 4.32 7.21
C MET A 118 1.33 4.85 8.56
N ARG A 119 0.30 5.69 8.58
CA ARG A 119 -0.20 6.40 9.78
C ARG A 119 -1.52 5.90 10.31
N GLY A 120 -2.08 4.87 9.69
CA GLY A 120 -3.35 4.28 10.10
C GLY A 120 -4.59 5.04 9.65
N ASN A 121 -4.45 6.19 8.99
CA ASN A 121 -5.57 7.02 8.59
C ASN A 121 -5.34 7.66 7.23
N GLY A 122 -6.30 7.53 6.34
CA GLY A 122 -6.39 8.29 5.09
C GLY A 122 -7.45 9.38 5.22
N TYR A 123 -7.10 10.62 4.88
CA TYR A 123 -8.02 11.77 4.98
C TYR A 123 -8.15 12.51 3.66
N GLY A 124 -9.40 12.84 3.31
CA GLY A 124 -9.73 13.69 2.19
C GLY A 124 -10.81 14.69 2.57
N ILE A 125 -10.65 15.97 2.23
CA ILE A 125 -11.69 16.99 2.43
C ILE A 125 -12.57 17.02 1.21
N ILE A 126 -13.87 16.86 1.41
CA ILE A 126 -14.87 16.92 0.37
C ILE A 126 -15.27 18.38 0.16
N GLN A 127 -15.03 18.89 -1.02
CA GLN A 127 -15.53 20.19 -1.45
C GLN A 127 -16.96 20.01 -1.96
N ARG A 128 -17.87 20.88 -1.48
CA ARG A 128 -19.27 20.84 -1.90
C ARG A 128 -19.72 22.13 -2.51
N SER A 129 -20.67 22.02 -3.42
CA SER A 129 -21.43 23.18 -3.93
C SER A 129 -22.35 23.75 -2.86
N ALA A 130 -22.92 24.92 -3.10
CA ALA A 130 -23.94 25.53 -2.23
C ALA A 130 -25.17 24.62 -2.03
N LEU A 131 -25.43 23.70 -2.99
CA LEU A 131 -26.53 22.71 -2.92
C LEU A 131 -26.10 21.39 -2.24
N GLY A 132 -24.86 21.31 -1.72
CA GLY A 132 -24.33 20.15 -1.02
C GLY A 132 -23.82 19.02 -1.94
N ALA A 133 -23.78 19.21 -3.27
CA ALA A 133 -23.19 18.24 -4.19
C ALA A 133 -21.67 18.23 -4.09
N PRO A 134 -21.01 17.06 -4.10
CA PRO A 134 -19.57 16.99 -4.11
C PRO A 134 -19.00 17.54 -5.42
N LEU A 135 -17.97 18.38 -5.33
CA LEU A 135 -17.27 19.00 -6.45
C LEU A 135 -15.83 18.52 -6.57
N GLY A 136 -15.28 17.96 -5.50
CA GLY A 136 -13.91 17.48 -5.48
C GLY A 136 -13.53 16.93 -4.11
N VAL A 137 -12.39 16.22 -4.06
CA VAL A 137 -11.81 15.70 -2.82
C VAL A 137 -10.34 16.08 -2.75
N GLY A 138 -9.96 16.85 -1.73
CA GLY A 138 -8.59 17.26 -1.47
C GLY A 138 -7.90 16.32 -0.47
N LEU A 139 -6.69 15.83 -0.80
CA LEU A 139 -5.91 14.97 0.08
C LEU A 139 -5.36 15.77 1.28
N VAL A 140 -5.38 15.18 2.48
CA VAL A 140 -4.86 15.79 3.71
C VAL A 140 -3.88 14.84 4.38
N LYS A 141 -2.75 15.39 4.84
CA LYS A 141 -1.76 14.63 5.62
C LYS A 141 -2.33 14.30 7.00
N PRO A 142 -2.25 13.07 7.49
CA PRO A 142 -2.74 12.69 8.83
C PRO A 142 -2.06 13.46 9.97
N THR A 143 -0.82 13.90 9.78
CA THR A 143 -0.07 14.69 10.78
C THR A 143 -0.68 16.06 11.05
N SER A 144 -1.45 16.60 10.10
CA SER A 144 -2.14 17.90 10.22
C SER A 144 -3.59 17.74 10.70
N MET A 145 -4.08 16.50 10.87
CA MET A 145 -5.46 16.20 11.21
C MET A 145 -5.58 15.65 12.62
N THR A 146 -6.50 16.19 13.41
CA THR A 146 -6.95 15.61 14.67
C THR A 146 -8.43 15.26 14.59
N THR A 147 -8.80 14.12 15.19
CA THR A 147 -10.18 13.63 15.18
C THR A 147 -10.67 13.57 16.60
N ASP A 148 -11.82 14.18 16.87
CA ASP A 148 -12.46 14.21 18.19
C ASP A 148 -13.97 13.96 18.07
N LEU A 149 -14.64 13.73 19.19
CA LEU A 149 -16.08 13.60 19.25
C LEU A 149 -16.73 14.98 19.46
N SER A 150 -17.91 15.17 18.85
CA SER A 150 -18.79 16.29 19.18
C SER A 150 -19.18 16.26 20.64
N GLN A 151 -19.63 17.41 21.18
CA GLN A 151 -20.04 17.50 22.59
C GLN A 151 -21.13 16.50 22.97
N ASP A 152 -22.07 16.23 22.07
CA ASP A 152 -23.14 15.23 22.21
C ASP A 152 -22.68 13.79 21.91
N LYS A 153 -21.41 13.58 21.60
CA LYS A 153 -20.80 12.28 21.27
C LYS A 153 -21.47 11.51 20.12
N THR A 154 -22.22 12.21 19.27
CA THR A 154 -22.96 11.58 18.15
C THR A 154 -22.20 11.60 16.83
N ARG A 155 -21.20 12.50 16.68
CA ARG A 155 -20.48 12.72 15.45
C ARG A 155 -18.98 12.92 15.69
N LEU A 156 -18.18 12.61 14.68
CA LEU A 156 -16.77 12.97 14.65
C LEU A 156 -16.60 14.40 14.14
N ILE A 157 -15.72 15.15 14.79
CA ILE A 157 -15.29 16.47 14.38
C ILE A 157 -13.80 16.37 14.01
N TYR A 158 -13.46 16.90 12.87
CA TYR A 158 -12.11 16.92 12.37
C TYR A 158 -11.55 18.34 12.46
N GLN A 159 -10.32 18.45 12.94
CA GLN A 159 -9.62 19.72 13.04
C GLN A 159 -8.32 19.61 12.24
N ILE A 160 -8.14 20.55 11.31
CA ILE A 160 -6.90 20.66 10.52
C ILE A 160 -6.12 21.85 11.04
N THR A 161 -4.86 21.64 11.36
CA THR A 161 -3.90 22.70 11.62
C THR A 161 -3.18 23.03 10.32
N LEU A 162 -3.39 24.21 9.79
CA LEU A 162 -2.70 24.71 8.61
C LEU A 162 -1.26 25.12 8.94
N ALA A 163 -0.40 25.21 7.92
CA ALA A 163 0.98 25.69 8.08
C ALA A 163 1.07 27.09 8.70
N THR A 164 0.01 27.91 8.57
CA THR A 164 -0.14 29.21 9.21
C THR A 164 -0.47 29.16 10.70
N GLY A 165 -0.65 27.96 11.29
CA GLY A 165 -1.14 27.78 12.65
C GLY A 165 -2.66 27.94 12.81
N GLU A 166 -3.38 28.32 11.75
CA GLU A 166 -4.85 28.39 11.77
C GLU A 166 -5.47 27.01 11.91
N VAL A 167 -6.41 26.83 12.85
CA VAL A 167 -7.15 25.59 13.03
C VAL A 167 -8.51 25.71 12.37
N ARG A 168 -8.82 24.82 11.43
CA ARG A 168 -10.12 24.72 10.78
C ARG A 168 -10.84 23.46 11.22
N ARG A 169 -12.13 23.59 11.51
CA ARG A 169 -12.99 22.49 11.92
C ARG A 169 -13.89 22.07 10.77
N PHE A 170 -14.03 20.75 10.61
CA PHE A 170 -14.90 20.12 9.61
C PHE A 170 -15.84 19.13 10.27
N ASP A 171 -17.08 19.08 9.76
CA ASP A 171 -18.05 18.07 10.17
C ASP A 171 -17.70 16.72 9.54
N GLN A 172 -18.17 15.65 10.14
CA GLN A 172 -17.98 14.28 9.65
C GLN A 172 -18.46 14.08 8.20
N SER A 173 -19.46 14.85 7.76
CA SER A 173 -19.97 14.77 6.38
C SER A 173 -18.98 15.27 5.32
N ASP A 174 -18.04 16.13 5.70
CA ASP A 174 -17.17 16.84 4.78
C ASP A 174 -15.74 16.30 4.75
N VAL A 175 -15.48 15.24 5.51
CA VAL A 175 -14.18 14.55 5.51
C VAL A 175 -14.36 13.10 5.13
N LEU A 176 -13.74 12.70 4.01
CA LEU A 176 -13.55 11.30 3.66
C LEU A 176 -12.46 10.75 4.60
N HIS A 177 -12.80 9.78 5.43
CA HIS A 177 -11.89 9.22 6.42
C HIS A 177 -11.90 7.70 6.35
N TYR A 178 -10.78 7.11 5.98
CA TYR A 178 -10.56 5.68 6.07
C TYR A 178 -9.61 5.39 7.24
N PRO A 179 -10.12 4.97 8.40
CA PRO A 179 -9.30 4.46 9.49
C PRO A 179 -8.90 3.02 9.22
N PHE A 180 -7.63 2.70 9.39
CA PHE A 180 -7.16 1.33 9.44
C PHE A 180 -7.61 0.68 10.77
N ILE A 181 -7.02 -0.43 11.18
CA ILE A 181 -7.38 -1.07 12.46
C ILE A 181 -7.15 -0.09 13.62
N GLY A 182 -8.16 0.14 14.45
CA GLY A 182 -8.11 1.01 15.63
C GLY A 182 -8.85 0.42 16.82
N TRP A 183 -8.70 1.04 18.00
CA TRP A 183 -9.28 0.54 19.25
C TRP A 183 -10.71 1.07 19.51
N ASP A 184 -11.00 2.29 19.08
CA ASP A 184 -12.17 3.06 19.49
C ASP A 184 -13.10 3.43 18.34
N GLY A 185 -12.78 3.02 17.11
CA GLY A 185 -13.55 3.33 15.91
C GLY A 185 -13.52 4.80 15.48
N LYS A 186 -12.70 5.65 16.11
CA LYS A 186 -12.56 7.07 15.76
C LYS A 186 -11.40 7.32 14.81
N ALA A 187 -10.26 6.68 15.10
CA ALA A 187 -9.05 6.77 14.30
C ALA A 187 -8.38 5.42 14.21
N GLY A 188 -7.75 5.15 13.06
CA GLY A 188 -6.92 3.98 12.85
C GLY A 188 -5.58 4.12 13.55
N ARG A 189 -5.05 3.00 14.04
CA ARG A 189 -3.70 2.94 14.59
C ARG A 189 -2.69 2.79 13.47
N SER A 190 -1.57 3.46 13.59
CA SER A 190 -0.48 3.37 12.63
C SER A 190 0.06 1.93 12.52
N PRO A 191 -0.01 1.28 11.34
CA PRO A 191 0.66 0.00 11.12
C PRO A 191 2.17 0.10 11.32
N LEU A 192 2.77 1.25 10.97
CA LEU A 192 4.17 1.55 11.23
C LEU A 192 4.50 1.51 12.72
N ASP A 193 3.62 2.06 13.57
CA ASP A 193 3.81 2.02 15.02
C ASP A 193 3.68 0.61 15.57
N CYS A 194 2.79 -0.21 15.02
CA CYS A 194 2.64 -1.61 15.41
C CYS A 194 3.87 -2.44 15.01
N ALA A 195 4.45 -2.19 13.84
CA ALA A 195 5.62 -2.89 13.32
C ALA A 195 6.96 -2.23 13.74
N ARG A 196 6.95 -1.21 14.60
CA ARG A 196 8.10 -0.36 14.90
C ARG A 196 9.34 -1.16 15.34
N GLU A 197 9.17 -2.09 16.26
CA GLU A 197 10.29 -2.90 16.77
C GLU A 197 10.87 -3.80 15.67
N ALA A 198 10.03 -4.43 14.85
CA ALA A 198 10.48 -5.26 13.74
C ALA A 198 11.22 -4.43 12.67
N ILE A 199 10.71 -3.26 12.34
CA ILE A 199 11.35 -2.34 11.39
C ILE A 199 12.65 -1.79 11.95
N GLY A 200 12.68 -1.42 13.24
CA GLY A 200 13.89 -0.95 13.92
C GLY A 200 14.98 -2.00 13.96
N LEU A 201 14.63 -3.25 14.21
CA LEU A 201 15.56 -4.38 14.18
C LEU A 201 16.10 -4.60 12.75
N ALA A 202 15.24 -4.52 11.72
CA ALA A 202 15.67 -4.62 10.33
C ALA A 202 16.64 -3.48 9.93
N ALA A 203 16.36 -2.25 10.37
CA ALA A 203 17.23 -1.10 10.16
C ALA A 203 18.58 -1.25 10.86
N ALA A 204 18.58 -1.71 12.12
CA ALA A 204 19.81 -1.97 12.88
C ALA A 204 20.68 -3.07 12.24
N ALA A 205 20.05 -4.14 11.76
CA ALA A 205 20.75 -5.20 11.03
C ALA A 205 21.34 -4.70 9.70
N GLN A 206 20.64 -3.82 9.00
CA GLN A 206 21.15 -3.19 7.78
C GLN A 206 22.36 -2.29 8.09
N GLU A 207 22.26 -1.42 9.10
CA GLU A 207 23.35 -0.54 9.52
C GLU A 207 24.57 -1.33 9.99
N PHE A 208 24.36 -2.40 10.75
CA PHE A 208 25.44 -3.31 11.14
C PHE A 208 26.16 -3.88 9.92
N ASN A 209 25.43 -4.38 8.93
CA ASN A 209 26.03 -4.90 7.70
C ASN A 209 26.78 -3.82 6.91
N GLU A 210 26.21 -2.61 6.79
CA GLU A 210 26.87 -1.48 6.09
C GLU A 210 28.19 -1.12 6.77
N ARG A 211 28.21 -1.05 8.12
CA ARG A 211 29.43 -0.81 8.90
C ARG A 211 30.44 -1.94 8.73
N PHE A 212 29.97 -3.18 8.77
CA PHE A 212 30.79 -4.37 8.58
C PHE A 212 31.50 -4.36 7.22
N PHE A 213 30.78 -4.05 6.14
CA PHE A 213 31.36 -4.00 4.79
C PHE A 213 32.16 -2.73 4.53
N SER A 214 31.79 -1.58 5.10
CA SER A 214 32.47 -0.30 4.86
C SER A 214 33.76 -0.18 5.65
N GLN A 215 33.80 -0.61 6.90
CA GLN A 215 34.95 -0.48 7.77
C GLN A 215 35.90 -1.67 7.70
N GLY A 216 35.50 -2.76 7.01
CA GLY A 216 36.14 -4.06 7.14
C GLY A 216 35.92 -4.61 8.54
N ASN A 217 35.98 -5.89 8.70
CA ASN A 217 35.79 -6.53 10.01
C ASN A 217 36.88 -6.06 11.00
N ALA A 218 36.64 -4.92 11.64
CA ALA A 218 37.65 -4.25 12.46
C ALA A 218 37.98 -5.04 13.76
N ALA A 219 37.14 -6.01 14.12
CA ALA A 219 37.32 -6.86 15.26
C ALA A 219 38.00 -8.23 14.97
N ASP A 220 38.46 -8.41 13.70
CA ASP A 220 38.95 -9.71 13.23
C ASP A 220 40.33 -10.11 13.76
N ILE A 221 41.05 -9.22 14.39
CA ILE A 221 42.42 -9.41 14.70
C ILE A 221 42.70 -9.04 16.16
N ALA A 222 43.08 -10.00 16.96
CA ALA A 222 43.76 -9.79 18.24
C ALA A 222 45.27 -9.79 17.96
N MET A 223 45.96 -8.73 18.30
CA MET A 223 47.41 -8.64 18.22
C MET A 223 47.98 -8.86 19.60
N GLU A 224 48.74 -9.92 19.74
CA GLU A 224 49.48 -10.25 20.95
C GLU A 224 50.94 -9.88 20.76
N PHE A 225 51.51 -9.06 21.68
CA PHE A 225 52.90 -8.66 21.64
C PHE A 225 53.65 -9.20 22.84
N PRO A 226 54.82 -9.78 22.65
CA PRO A 226 55.67 -10.25 23.74
C PRO A 226 56.33 -9.08 24.48
N GLY A 227 55.69 -8.55 25.49
CA GLY A 227 56.24 -7.48 26.33
C GLY A 227 55.28 -6.26 26.48
N ASN A 228 55.62 -5.36 27.41
CA ASN A 228 54.85 -4.14 27.61
C ASN A 228 55.06 -3.16 26.48
N ILE A 229 53.98 -2.79 25.80
CA ILE A 229 53.97 -1.77 24.78
C ILE A 229 53.64 -0.44 25.43
N ASN A 230 54.46 0.60 25.13
CA ASN A 230 54.19 1.97 25.55
C ASN A 230 53.01 2.58 24.75
N ASP A 231 52.26 3.49 25.37
CA ASP A 231 51.08 4.17 24.76
C ASP A 231 51.39 4.79 23.42
N ASP A 232 52.59 5.34 23.22
CA ASP A 232 53.02 5.95 21.95
C ASP A 232 53.22 4.88 20.85
N GLN A 233 53.70 3.70 21.21
CA GLN A 233 53.85 2.58 20.30
C GLN A 233 52.46 2.02 19.92
N MET A 234 51.57 1.91 20.90
CA MET A 234 50.20 1.48 20.70
C MET A 234 49.49 2.41 19.72
N LYS A 235 49.58 3.73 19.89
CA LYS A 235 49.01 4.73 18.98
C LYS A 235 49.52 4.61 17.56
N ARG A 236 50.83 4.45 17.38
CA ARG A 236 51.45 4.26 16.04
C ARG A 236 50.95 2.99 15.34
N ILE A 237 50.83 1.88 16.09
CA ILE A 237 50.31 0.62 15.54
C ILE A 237 48.87 0.78 15.12
N LEU A 238 48.02 1.41 15.95
CA LEU A 238 46.62 1.71 15.62
C LEU A 238 46.50 2.64 14.44
N ASP A 239 47.31 3.70 14.33
CA ASP A 239 47.30 4.62 13.21
C ASP A 239 47.67 3.96 11.88
N VAL A 240 48.67 3.08 11.88
CA VAL A 240 49.07 2.31 10.71
C VAL A 240 47.96 1.32 10.33
N TYR A 241 47.36 0.67 11.34
CA TYR A 241 46.29 -0.29 11.13
C TYR A 241 45.04 0.36 10.54
N VAL A 242 44.58 1.49 11.11
CA VAL A 242 43.43 2.27 10.65
C VAL A 242 43.68 2.84 9.26
N ARG A 243 44.86 3.42 9.00
CA ARG A 243 45.21 4.03 7.74
C ARG A 243 45.24 3.03 6.58
N ASN A 244 45.63 1.80 6.85
CA ASN A 244 45.70 0.75 5.83
C ASN A 244 44.35 0.04 5.58
N ARG A 245 43.33 0.26 6.42
CA ARG A 245 42.02 -0.37 6.34
C ARG A 245 40.85 0.57 6.06
N SER A 246 41.02 1.88 6.18
CA SER A 246 39.98 2.86 5.89
C SER A 246 40.12 3.40 4.47
N GLY A 247 39.00 3.40 3.70
CA GLY A 247 38.92 3.96 2.36
C GLY A 247 38.44 2.97 1.29
N ILE A 248 38.07 3.51 0.12
CA ILE A 248 37.57 2.76 -1.06
C ILE A 248 38.72 1.92 -1.67
N GLU A 249 39.94 2.36 -1.56
CA GLU A 249 41.14 1.63 -1.98
C GLU A 249 41.74 0.82 -0.84
N LYS A 250 41.03 -0.22 -0.41
CA LYS A 250 41.50 -1.18 0.61
C LYS A 250 42.64 -2.01 0.03
N GLN A 251 43.86 -1.48 0.05
CA GLN A 251 45.05 -2.29 -0.17
C GLN A 251 45.21 -3.21 1.03
N ARG A 252 44.98 -4.52 0.80
CA ARG A 252 45.33 -5.56 1.76
C ARG A 252 46.85 -5.72 1.85
N LEU A 253 47.52 -4.72 2.39
CA LEU A 253 48.94 -4.84 2.65
C LEU A 253 49.13 -5.82 3.84
N PRO A 254 49.98 -6.84 3.72
CA PRO A 254 50.23 -7.70 4.84
C PRO A 254 50.85 -6.90 5.98
N LEU A 255 50.36 -7.11 7.18
CA LEU A 255 50.95 -6.52 8.38
C LEU A 255 52.26 -7.27 8.68
N ILE A 256 53.38 -6.62 8.46
CA ILE A 256 54.70 -7.20 8.79
C ILE A 256 54.94 -6.96 10.27
N SER A 257 54.87 -8.01 11.06
CA SER A 257 55.25 -7.97 12.49
C SER A 257 56.71 -8.31 12.65
N THR A 258 57.52 -7.35 13.09
CA THR A 258 58.92 -7.56 13.52
C THR A 258 58.93 -7.63 15.04
N GLY A 259 59.38 -8.71 15.66
CA GLY A 259 59.54 -8.82 17.11
C GLY A 259 58.69 -9.89 17.81
N GLY A 260 58.22 -10.90 17.07
CA GLY A 260 57.59 -12.08 17.66
C GLY A 260 56.14 -11.93 18.08
N GLY A 261 55.46 -10.85 17.62
CA GLY A 261 54.03 -10.68 17.83
C GLY A 261 53.19 -11.72 17.08
N LYS A 262 52.17 -12.26 17.74
CA LYS A 262 51.22 -13.18 17.15
C LYS A 262 49.94 -12.44 16.74
N ILE A 263 49.44 -12.73 15.54
CA ILE A 263 48.19 -12.21 15.04
C ILE A 263 47.16 -13.33 15.08
N HIS A 264 46.17 -13.19 15.94
CA HIS A 264 45.05 -14.10 16.01
C HIS A 264 43.93 -13.54 15.20
N ARG A 265 43.46 -14.26 14.17
CA ARG A 265 42.23 -13.95 13.48
C ARG A 265 41.06 -14.38 14.35
N LEU A 266 40.20 -13.44 14.68
CA LEU A 266 38.92 -13.74 15.29
C LEU A 266 37.97 -13.99 14.10
N ASP A 267 37.85 -15.24 13.66
CA ASP A 267 36.94 -15.60 12.59
C ASP A 267 35.49 -15.42 13.07
N PHE A 268 34.90 -14.33 12.68
CA PHE A 268 33.46 -14.13 12.82
C PHE A 268 32.78 -14.76 11.61
N ASP A 269 32.42 -16.03 11.74
CA ASP A 269 31.72 -16.76 10.69
C ASP A 269 30.28 -16.28 10.63
N ALA A 270 29.96 -15.49 9.58
CA ALA A 270 28.62 -14.94 9.37
C ALA A 270 27.54 -16.03 9.17
N GLU A 271 27.93 -17.22 8.71
CA GLU A 271 27.04 -18.39 8.64
C GLU A 271 26.71 -18.92 10.05
N LYS A 272 27.67 -18.93 10.97
CA LYS A 272 27.46 -19.32 12.37
C LYS A 272 26.65 -18.26 13.13
N SER A 273 26.60 -17.00 12.69
CA SER A 273 25.90 -15.93 13.40
C SER A 273 24.40 -15.94 13.25
N GLN A 274 23.83 -16.82 12.42
CA GLN A 274 22.39 -16.86 12.11
C GLN A 274 21.81 -15.52 11.59
N LEU A 275 22.69 -14.60 11.14
CA LEU A 275 22.26 -13.29 10.66
C LEU A 275 21.39 -13.39 9.41
N VAL A 276 21.68 -14.34 8.52
CA VAL A 276 20.91 -14.55 7.30
C VAL A 276 19.50 -15.02 7.64
N ASP A 277 19.39 -15.98 8.55
CA ASP A 277 18.09 -16.51 8.98
C ASP A 277 17.27 -15.44 9.72
N ALA A 278 17.92 -14.65 10.57
CA ALA A 278 17.27 -13.54 11.24
C ALA A 278 16.72 -12.50 10.25
N ARG A 279 17.48 -12.16 9.19
CA ARG A 279 17.01 -11.25 8.14
C ARG A 279 15.86 -11.83 7.35
N ASN A 280 15.90 -13.11 7.02
CA ASN A 280 14.79 -13.79 6.34
C ASN A 280 13.52 -13.76 7.18
N PHE A 281 13.65 -14.04 8.49
CA PHE A 281 12.53 -13.94 9.42
C PHE A 281 11.95 -12.53 9.52
N GLN A 282 12.79 -11.49 9.54
CA GLN A 282 12.34 -10.10 9.56
C GLN A 282 11.52 -9.73 8.33
N VAL A 283 11.89 -10.23 7.14
CA VAL A 283 11.10 -10.05 5.92
C VAL A 283 9.69 -10.63 6.10
N GLU A 284 9.60 -11.87 6.57
CA GLU A 284 8.33 -12.54 6.82
C GLU A 284 7.50 -11.80 7.89
N ASP A 285 8.14 -11.31 8.94
CA ASP A 285 7.48 -10.62 10.04
C ASP A 285 6.88 -9.28 9.60
N ILE A 286 7.63 -8.47 8.87
CA ILE A 286 7.12 -7.21 8.28
C ILE A 286 5.97 -7.50 7.31
N CYS A 287 6.06 -8.55 6.50
CA CYS A 287 4.99 -8.98 5.60
C CYS A 287 3.69 -9.30 6.34
N ARG A 288 3.77 -9.91 7.54
CA ARG A 288 2.60 -10.23 8.40
C ARG A 288 1.88 -8.96 8.87
N PHE A 289 2.59 -7.90 9.25
CA PHE A 289 1.98 -6.63 9.67
C PHE A 289 1.15 -5.98 8.56
N TYR A 290 1.56 -6.14 7.31
CA TYR A 290 0.84 -5.59 6.15
C TYR A 290 -0.10 -6.60 5.48
N GLY A 291 -0.10 -7.86 5.91
CA GLY A 291 -0.90 -8.92 5.30
C GLY A 291 -0.49 -9.25 3.86
N VAL A 292 0.77 -9.02 3.50
CA VAL A 292 1.31 -9.27 2.15
C VAL A 292 2.04 -10.62 2.14
N PRO A 293 1.73 -11.55 1.23
CA PRO A 293 2.47 -12.80 1.10
C PRO A 293 3.95 -12.56 0.76
N PRO A 294 4.91 -13.25 1.41
CA PRO A 294 6.34 -13.01 1.21
C PRO A 294 6.83 -13.14 -0.23
N HIS A 295 6.25 -14.04 -1.03
CA HIS A 295 6.62 -14.19 -2.43
C HIS A 295 6.33 -12.93 -3.28
N MET A 296 5.32 -12.12 -2.92
CA MET A 296 4.98 -10.88 -3.62
C MET A 296 5.97 -9.74 -3.35
N VAL A 297 6.77 -9.85 -2.30
CA VAL A 297 7.87 -8.92 -2.01
C VAL A 297 9.22 -9.42 -2.53
N GLY A 298 9.25 -10.54 -3.26
CA GLY A 298 10.46 -11.13 -3.81
C GLY A 298 11.18 -12.09 -2.86
N HIS A 299 10.53 -12.51 -1.75
CA HIS A 299 11.09 -13.47 -0.81
C HIS A 299 10.55 -14.88 -1.09
N THR A 300 11.35 -15.69 -1.80
CA THR A 300 10.95 -17.02 -2.29
C THR A 300 11.69 -18.19 -1.62
N SER A 301 12.55 -17.92 -0.63
CA SER A 301 13.50 -18.89 -0.06
C SER A 301 12.84 -20.15 0.56
N LYS A 302 11.55 -20.11 0.86
CA LYS A 302 10.77 -21.25 1.41
C LYS A 302 9.56 -21.64 0.56
N SER A 303 9.43 -21.06 -0.63
CA SER A 303 8.30 -21.35 -1.51
C SER A 303 8.58 -22.63 -2.32
N THR A 304 8.12 -23.75 -1.83
CA THR A 304 8.14 -25.04 -2.56
C THR A 304 6.98 -25.18 -3.55
N SER A 305 6.10 -24.19 -3.64
CA SER A 305 4.89 -24.23 -4.45
C SER A 305 5.19 -23.79 -5.88
N TRP A 306 5.31 -24.73 -6.80
CA TRP A 306 5.33 -24.50 -8.25
C TRP A 306 3.88 -24.45 -8.78
N GLY A 307 3.54 -23.42 -9.53
CA GLY A 307 2.27 -23.32 -10.26
C GLY A 307 1.04 -23.02 -9.39
N SER A 308 0.14 -23.98 -9.18
CA SER A 308 -1.15 -23.80 -8.49
C SER A 308 -1.08 -23.18 -7.10
N GLY A 309 0.00 -23.43 -6.35
CA GLY A 309 0.17 -22.86 -5.02
C GLY A 309 0.36 -21.34 -5.01
N ILE A 310 0.96 -20.74 -6.03
CA ILE A 310 1.13 -19.28 -6.16
C ILE A 310 -0.22 -18.64 -6.50
N GLU A 311 -1.01 -19.25 -7.36
CA GLU A 311 -2.35 -18.78 -7.72
C GLU A 311 -3.27 -18.76 -6.48
N GLU A 312 -3.29 -19.83 -5.70
CA GLU A 312 -4.06 -19.92 -4.45
C GLU A 312 -3.62 -18.88 -3.42
N GLN A 313 -2.32 -18.63 -3.27
CA GLN A 313 -1.79 -17.59 -2.39
C GLN A 313 -2.19 -16.19 -2.88
N THR A 314 -2.18 -15.94 -4.18
CA THR A 314 -2.63 -14.69 -4.79
C THR A 314 -4.13 -14.46 -4.56
N LEU A 315 -4.95 -15.49 -4.75
CA LEU A 315 -6.38 -15.46 -4.42
C LEU A 315 -6.61 -15.22 -2.92
N GLY A 316 -5.80 -15.85 -2.06
CA GLY A 316 -5.80 -15.61 -0.62
C GLY A 316 -5.53 -14.17 -0.27
N PHE A 317 -4.53 -13.54 -0.88
CA PHE A 317 -4.21 -12.12 -0.70
C PHE A 317 -5.37 -11.20 -1.10
N VAL A 318 -5.99 -11.45 -2.25
CA VAL A 318 -7.17 -10.68 -2.69
C VAL A 318 -8.34 -10.86 -1.71
N LYS A 319 -8.60 -12.09 -1.27
CA LYS A 319 -9.75 -12.44 -0.43
C LYS A 319 -9.62 -11.95 1.02
N PHE A 320 -8.43 -12.02 1.61
CA PHE A 320 -8.22 -11.79 3.03
C PHE A 320 -7.58 -10.43 3.34
N THR A 321 -6.76 -9.89 2.43
CA THR A 321 -6.10 -8.60 2.65
C THR A 321 -6.77 -7.47 1.88
N LEU A 322 -6.85 -7.58 0.55
CA LEU A 322 -7.36 -6.46 -0.27
C LEU A 322 -8.85 -6.20 -0.02
N ARG A 323 -9.67 -7.24 0.10
CA ARG A 323 -11.12 -7.11 0.22
C ARG A 323 -11.55 -6.24 1.41
N ASP A 324 -10.89 -6.33 2.54
CA ASP A 324 -11.20 -5.52 3.73
C ASP A 324 -10.96 -4.03 3.45
N ILE A 325 -9.78 -3.70 2.91
CA ILE A 325 -9.41 -2.32 2.57
C ILE A 325 -10.36 -1.74 1.51
N LEU A 326 -10.67 -2.51 0.47
CA LEU A 326 -11.59 -2.09 -0.59
C LEU A 326 -12.98 -1.81 -0.01
N LYS A 327 -13.49 -2.73 0.81
CA LYS A 327 -14.83 -2.63 1.39
C LYS A 327 -14.98 -1.44 2.33
N GLY A 328 -13.96 -1.17 3.14
CA GLY A 328 -13.92 0.00 4.02
C GLY A 328 -14.01 1.31 3.24
N ASN A 329 -13.22 1.44 2.16
CA ASN A 329 -13.25 2.62 1.29
C ASN A 329 -14.59 2.75 0.54
N GLU A 330 -15.13 1.65 -0.02
CA GLU A 330 -16.45 1.65 -0.67
C GLU A 330 -17.55 2.16 0.28
N GLN A 331 -17.59 1.66 1.51
CA GLN A 331 -18.62 2.05 2.49
C GLN A 331 -18.50 3.52 2.87
N GLU A 332 -17.28 4.01 3.06
CA GLU A 332 -17.04 5.41 3.42
C GLU A 332 -17.43 6.36 2.28
N VAL A 333 -17.06 6.05 1.04
CA VAL A 333 -17.46 6.83 -0.14
C VAL A 333 -18.97 6.78 -0.34
N ASN A 334 -19.60 5.61 -0.23
CA ASN A 334 -21.05 5.47 -0.34
C ASN A 334 -21.79 6.33 0.70
N ARG A 335 -21.28 6.36 1.92
CA ARG A 335 -21.86 7.14 3.04
C ARG A 335 -21.78 8.64 2.78
N LYS A 336 -20.69 9.14 2.21
CA LYS A 336 -20.37 10.57 2.16
C LYS A 336 -20.56 11.22 0.79
N LEU A 337 -20.24 10.53 -0.30
CA LEU A 337 -20.36 11.09 -1.64
C LEU A 337 -21.66 10.66 -2.34
N LEU A 338 -22.15 9.43 -2.08
CA LEU A 338 -23.33 8.87 -2.74
C LEU A 338 -24.55 8.77 -1.80
N ARG A 339 -24.56 9.56 -0.73
CA ARG A 339 -25.66 9.54 0.23
C ARG A 339 -27.02 9.73 -0.47
N ARG A 340 -27.92 8.77 -0.27
CA ARG A 340 -29.27 8.79 -0.83
C ARG A 340 -30.00 10.06 -0.42
N LYS A 341 -30.39 10.90 -1.39
CA LYS A 341 -31.39 11.94 -1.17
C LYS A 341 -32.75 11.25 -1.06
N ALA A 342 -33.60 11.66 -0.13
CA ALA A 342 -34.95 11.08 0.07
C ALA A 342 -35.80 11.12 -1.22
N THR A 343 -35.53 12.07 -2.10
CA THR A 343 -36.21 12.29 -3.38
C THR A 343 -35.63 11.49 -4.55
N SER A 344 -34.50 10.78 -4.37
CA SER A 344 -33.89 10.04 -5.47
C SER A 344 -34.62 8.74 -5.77
N LYS A 345 -35.07 8.61 -7.04
CA LYS A 345 -35.71 7.42 -7.57
C LYS A 345 -34.76 6.20 -7.57
N PHE A 346 -33.47 6.42 -7.80
CA PHE A 346 -32.48 5.38 -7.90
C PHE A 346 -31.50 5.43 -6.71
N ARG A 347 -31.01 4.26 -6.30
CA ARG A 347 -29.93 4.15 -5.34
C ARG A 347 -28.61 3.98 -6.12
N HIS A 348 -27.68 4.92 -5.92
CA HIS A 348 -26.32 4.80 -6.43
C HIS A 348 -25.43 4.20 -5.35
N TYR A 349 -24.42 3.46 -5.77
CA TYR A 349 -23.34 2.95 -4.90
C TYR A 349 -22.05 2.83 -5.72
N CYS A 350 -20.91 2.91 -5.04
CA CYS A 350 -19.62 2.67 -5.69
C CYS A 350 -19.06 1.30 -5.30
N LYS A 351 -18.26 0.75 -6.19
CA LYS A 351 -17.58 -0.52 -6.00
C LYS A 351 -16.27 -0.50 -6.79
N PHE A 352 -15.21 -1.09 -6.22
CA PHE A 352 -14.01 -1.39 -6.98
C PHE A 352 -14.23 -2.59 -7.90
N ASN A 353 -13.80 -2.46 -9.14
CA ASN A 353 -13.88 -3.54 -10.12
C ASN A 353 -12.67 -4.47 -9.97
N LEU A 354 -12.87 -5.58 -9.24
CA LEU A 354 -11.84 -6.60 -9.03
C LEU A 354 -11.58 -7.47 -10.25
N ASP A 355 -12.49 -7.49 -11.21
CA ASP A 355 -12.34 -8.31 -12.41
C ASP A 355 -11.12 -7.89 -13.23
N ALA A 356 -10.77 -6.59 -13.17
CA ALA A 356 -9.56 -6.07 -13.79
C ALA A 356 -8.26 -6.75 -13.27
N LEU A 357 -8.23 -7.12 -11.98
CA LEU A 357 -7.11 -7.81 -11.37
C LEU A 357 -7.08 -9.32 -11.71
N LEU A 358 -8.26 -9.93 -11.76
CA LEU A 358 -8.41 -11.37 -12.01
C LEU A 358 -8.33 -11.73 -13.51
N ARG A 359 -8.47 -10.74 -14.39
CA ARG A 359 -8.38 -10.90 -15.85
C ARG A 359 -6.97 -11.10 -16.39
N ALA A 360 -5.94 -11.10 -15.56
CA ALA A 360 -4.53 -11.17 -16.01
C ALA A 360 -4.15 -12.50 -16.67
N ASP A 361 -4.87 -13.61 -16.37
CA ASP A 361 -4.65 -14.92 -16.99
C ASP A 361 -5.57 -15.15 -18.20
N SER A 362 -4.95 -15.26 -19.38
CA SER A 362 -5.65 -15.52 -20.65
C SER A 362 -6.35 -16.90 -20.66
N LYS A 363 -5.80 -17.88 -19.95
CA LYS A 363 -6.36 -19.24 -19.85
C LYS A 363 -7.62 -19.25 -18.98
N GLY A 364 -7.53 -18.72 -17.76
CA GLY A 364 -8.66 -18.62 -16.84
C GLY A 364 -9.80 -17.78 -17.43
N ARG A 365 -9.46 -16.71 -18.15
CA ARG A 365 -10.43 -15.88 -18.87
C ARG A 365 -11.13 -16.65 -19.99
N SER A 366 -10.38 -17.41 -20.79
CA SER A 366 -10.97 -18.26 -21.84
C SER A 366 -11.91 -19.33 -21.26
N GLU A 367 -11.54 -19.95 -20.15
CA GLU A 367 -12.37 -20.93 -19.45
C GLU A 367 -13.64 -20.29 -18.86
N PHE A 368 -13.51 -19.12 -18.25
CA PHE A 368 -14.65 -18.33 -17.76
C PHE A 368 -15.62 -17.98 -18.88
N TYR A 369 -15.15 -17.45 -20.01
CA TYR A 369 -16.05 -17.08 -21.12
C TYR A 369 -16.72 -18.27 -21.75
N LYS A 370 -16.03 -19.40 -21.87
CA LYS A 370 -16.65 -20.65 -22.31
C LYS A 370 -17.79 -21.09 -21.38
N ALA A 371 -17.56 -21.02 -20.07
CA ALA A 371 -18.58 -21.35 -19.09
C ALA A 371 -19.74 -20.32 -19.08
N ALA A 372 -19.42 -19.02 -19.25
CA ALA A 372 -20.39 -17.93 -19.22
C ALA A 372 -21.36 -17.97 -20.42
N VAL A 373 -20.85 -18.18 -21.63
CA VAL A 373 -21.68 -18.28 -22.85
C VAL A 373 -22.42 -19.63 -22.92
N GLY A 374 -21.87 -20.66 -22.26
CA GLY A 374 -22.44 -21.99 -22.27
C GLY A 374 -22.04 -22.77 -23.51
N GLY A 375 -22.60 -23.96 -23.64
CA GLY A 375 -22.36 -24.88 -24.74
C GLY A 375 -23.41 -26.00 -24.81
N THR A 376 -23.17 -26.99 -25.65
CA THR A 376 -24.12 -28.07 -25.91
C THR A 376 -24.54 -28.86 -24.66
N GLN A 377 -23.77 -28.81 -23.57
CA GLN A 377 -24.02 -29.58 -22.34
C GLN A 377 -24.44 -28.74 -21.14
N SER A 378 -24.23 -27.41 -21.18
CA SER A 378 -24.54 -26.51 -20.06
C SER A 378 -25.16 -25.18 -20.55
N PRO A 379 -26.23 -24.68 -19.87
CA PRO A 379 -26.80 -23.40 -20.22
C PRO A 379 -25.79 -22.28 -19.93
N GLY A 380 -25.72 -21.27 -20.81
CA GLY A 380 -25.00 -20.05 -20.56
C GLY A 380 -25.73 -19.17 -19.53
N PHE A 381 -25.01 -18.38 -18.79
CA PHE A 381 -25.56 -17.33 -17.91
C PHE A 381 -25.25 -15.91 -18.39
N MET A 382 -24.47 -15.77 -19.48
CA MET A 382 -24.19 -14.53 -20.19
C MET A 382 -24.40 -14.70 -21.68
N THR A 383 -24.83 -13.62 -22.33
CA THR A 383 -24.93 -13.55 -23.79
C THR A 383 -23.57 -13.28 -24.43
N VAL A 384 -23.44 -13.53 -25.71
CA VAL A 384 -22.22 -13.23 -26.47
C VAL A 384 -21.92 -11.74 -26.43
N ASN A 385 -22.94 -10.86 -26.53
CA ASN A 385 -22.77 -9.42 -26.50
C ASN A 385 -22.35 -8.91 -25.12
N GLU A 386 -22.83 -9.51 -24.02
CA GLU A 386 -22.35 -9.19 -22.68
C GLU A 386 -20.87 -9.54 -22.50
N VAL A 387 -20.42 -10.68 -23.01
CA VAL A 387 -19.00 -11.06 -22.99
C VAL A 387 -18.17 -10.12 -23.87
N ARG A 388 -18.67 -9.75 -25.05
CA ARG A 388 -18.01 -8.77 -25.94
C ARG A 388 -17.88 -7.39 -25.28
N ALA A 389 -18.92 -6.96 -24.57
CA ALA A 389 -18.90 -5.70 -23.81
C ALA A 389 -17.83 -5.70 -22.71
N LEU A 390 -17.60 -6.85 -22.06
CA LEU A 390 -16.50 -7.00 -21.09
C LEU A 390 -15.12 -6.82 -21.74
N GLU A 391 -14.99 -7.10 -23.04
CA GLU A 391 -13.73 -6.93 -23.80
C GLU A 391 -13.70 -5.62 -24.62
N ASN A 392 -14.64 -4.70 -24.39
CA ASN A 392 -14.80 -3.46 -25.14
C ASN A 392 -14.93 -3.68 -26.67
N LEU A 393 -15.56 -4.79 -27.06
CA LEU A 393 -15.82 -5.11 -28.45
C LEU A 393 -17.25 -4.68 -28.84
N PRO A 394 -17.48 -4.20 -30.08
CA PRO A 394 -18.81 -3.82 -30.53
C PRO A 394 -19.77 -5.03 -30.52
N PRO A 395 -21.07 -4.84 -30.24
CA PRO A 395 -22.06 -5.91 -30.26
C PRO A 395 -22.17 -6.56 -31.64
N LEU A 396 -22.63 -7.82 -31.68
CA LEU A 396 -22.95 -8.57 -32.89
C LEU A 396 -24.46 -8.72 -32.99
N ASP A 397 -24.96 -8.67 -34.22
CA ASP A 397 -26.37 -8.97 -34.49
C ASP A 397 -26.70 -10.42 -34.08
N GLY A 398 -27.76 -10.57 -33.29
CA GLY A 398 -28.16 -11.88 -32.74
C GLY A 398 -27.34 -12.35 -31.51
N GLY A 399 -26.37 -11.56 -31.05
CA GLY A 399 -25.51 -11.90 -29.91
C GLY A 399 -26.15 -11.70 -28.53
N ASP A 400 -27.41 -11.24 -28.45
CA ASP A 400 -28.14 -11.01 -27.18
C ASP A 400 -28.97 -12.23 -26.73
N ILE A 401 -28.84 -13.36 -27.45
CA ILE A 401 -29.56 -14.59 -27.15
C ILE A 401 -28.74 -15.42 -26.18
N LEU A 402 -29.35 -15.79 -25.02
CA LEU A 402 -28.75 -16.70 -24.08
C LEU A 402 -28.77 -18.12 -24.65
N PHE A 403 -27.63 -18.80 -24.63
CA PHE A 403 -27.56 -20.19 -25.06
C PHE A 403 -28.21 -21.10 -24.02
N VAL A 404 -29.31 -21.77 -24.40
CA VAL A 404 -29.97 -22.79 -23.59
C VAL A 404 -29.89 -24.11 -24.37
N PRO A 405 -29.27 -25.19 -23.83
CA PRO A 405 -29.20 -26.47 -24.50
C PRO A 405 -30.62 -27.01 -24.75
N VAL A 406 -30.91 -27.37 -25.97
CA VAL A 406 -32.16 -28.10 -26.27
C VAL A 406 -32.01 -29.51 -25.70
N PRO A 407 -32.95 -29.98 -24.86
CA PRO A 407 -32.91 -31.37 -24.39
C PRO A 407 -32.86 -32.30 -25.59
N ALA A 408 -31.93 -33.27 -25.57
CA ALA A 408 -31.87 -34.28 -26.59
C ALA A 408 -33.25 -34.96 -26.66
N ALA A 409 -33.86 -34.96 -27.86
CA ALA A 409 -35.15 -35.62 -28.07
C ALA A 409 -35.06 -37.06 -27.54
N VAL A 410 -35.90 -37.39 -26.58
CA VAL A 410 -36.03 -38.77 -26.09
C VAL A 410 -36.43 -39.59 -27.29
N PRO A 411 -35.65 -40.62 -27.68
CA PRO A 411 -36.04 -41.47 -28.80
C PRO A 411 -37.41 -42.11 -28.50
N GLU A 412 -38.38 -41.84 -29.37
CA GLU A 412 -39.67 -42.54 -29.29
C GLU A 412 -39.45 -44.05 -29.20
N LYS A 413 -39.97 -44.63 -28.12
CA LYS A 413 -40.00 -46.09 -27.94
C LYS A 413 -40.86 -46.63 -29.06
N LYS A 414 -40.24 -47.22 -30.11
CA LYS A 414 -40.98 -48.02 -31.10
C LYS A 414 -41.67 -49.15 -30.34
N GLU A 415 -43.00 -49.09 -30.28
CA GLU A 415 -43.80 -50.22 -29.88
C GLU A 415 -43.48 -51.40 -30.79
N ALA A 416 -43.12 -52.50 -30.16
CA ALA A 416 -42.93 -53.75 -30.88
C ALA A 416 -44.31 -54.23 -31.44
N PRO A 417 -44.37 -54.66 -32.69
CA PRO A 417 -45.63 -55.22 -33.22
C PRO A 417 -46.02 -56.47 -32.43
N ASP A 418 -47.29 -56.46 -32.00
CA ASP A 418 -47.93 -57.65 -31.38
C ASP A 418 -47.79 -58.88 -32.32
N ALA A 419 -47.18 -59.94 -31.80
CA ALA A 419 -47.10 -61.21 -32.48
C ALA A 419 -48.40 -61.94 -32.21
N GLU A 420 -49.14 -62.20 -33.31
CA GLU A 420 -50.19 -63.21 -33.35
C GLU A 420 -49.65 -64.66 -33.20
#